data_c25cda08fc1ab539551e0ab222c5f0bb
#
_entry.id   c25cda08fc1ab539551e0ab222c5f0bb
#
_cell.length_a   1.000
_cell.length_b   1.000
_cell.length_c   1.000
_cell.angle_alpha   90.00
_cell.angle_beta   90.00
_cell.angle_gamma   90.00
#
_symmetry.space_group_name_H-M   'P 1'
#
loop_
_entity.id
_entity.type
_entity.pdbx_description
1 polymer ?
#
loop_
_entity_poly.entity_id
_entity_poly.type
_entity_poly.pdbx_seq_one_letter_code
_entity_poly.pdbx_strand_id
1 'polypeptide(L)'
;MKAVVQLRGDVDMAGDVVDTLEMLNVGEVNHCTLVPETDAYRGMITKVNDYVAYGEPSRDVLETILRRRVEPLDGDADADEAWLAEHTDYEDFESLARALLDEETTLREQGLSPTLRLHPPRSGHRGIKQPVATGGELGKHDTEVIDDLLEAMR
;
A
#
# COMPACT_ATOMS: atom_id res chain seq x y z
N MET A 1 0.11 -10.75 2.85
CA MET A 1 -0.32 -9.63 1.96
C MET A 1 0.81 -8.64 1.83
N LYS A 2 1.03 -8.11 0.64
CA LYS A 2 2.12 -7.16 0.38
C LYS A 2 1.58 -5.75 0.24
N ALA A 3 2.31 -4.77 0.80
CA ALA A 3 2.08 -3.37 0.52
C ALA A 3 2.87 -2.98 -0.73
N VAL A 4 2.22 -2.28 -1.65
CA VAL A 4 2.82 -1.78 -2.89
C VAL A 4 2.65 -0.27 -2.91
N VAL A 5 3.76 0.45 -2.98
CA VAL A 5 3.78 1.92 -2.96
C VAL A 5 4.36 2.44 -4.27
N GLN A 6 3.62 3.28 -4.98
CA GLN A 6 4.13 3.90 -6.20
C GLN A 6 5.08 5.05 -5.84
N LEU A 7 6.31 4.98 -6.33
CA LEU A 7 7.35 5.97 -6.06
C LEU A 7 7.62 6.91 -7.23
N ARG A 8 7.23 6.52 -8.44
CA ARG A 8 7.47 7.30 -9.66
C ARG A 8 6.16 7.61 -10.36
N GLY A 9 6.06 8.82 -10.90
CA GLY A 9 4.93 9.24 -11.70
C GLY A 9 4.90 8.56 -13.08
N ASP A 10 3.87 8.87 -13.87
CA ASP A 10 3.59 8.25 -15.15
C ASP A 10 4.34 8.88 -16.35
N VAL A 11 5.23 9.84 -16.09
CA VAL A 11 6.03 10.48 -17.14
C VAL A 11 6.94 9.43 -17.79
N ASP A 12 6.88 9.33 -19.12
CA ASP A 12 7.62 8.34 -19.92
C ASP A 12 7.33 6.89 -19.58
N MET A 13 6.21 6.61 -18.93
CA MET A 13 5.79 5.26 -18.58
C MET A 13 5.00 4.65 -19.74
N ALA A 14 5.29 3.38 -20.06
CA ALA A 14 4.54 2.66 -21.08
C ALA A 14 3.07 2.51 -20.68
N GLY A 15 2.16 2.54 -21.66
CA GLY A 15 0.71 2.50 -21.40
C GLY A 15 0.26 1.25 -20.66
N ASP A 16 0.86 0.11 -20.94
CA ASP A 16 0.53 -1.15 -20.26
C ASP A 16 0.98 -1.16 -18.78
N VAL A 17 2.05 -0.43 -18.46
CA VAL A 17 2.49 -0.24 -17.07
C VAL A 17 1.53 0.66 -16.32
N VAL A 18 1.10 1.77 -16.94
CA VAL A 18 0.08 2.67 -16.37
C VAL A 18 -1.21 1.90 -16.08
N ASP A 19 -1.68 1.10 -17.03
CA ASP A 19 -2.88 0.28 -16.87
C ASP A 19 -2.74 -0.70 -15.71
N THR A 20 -1.58 -1.35 -15.58
CA THR A 20 -1.33 -2.29 -14.48
C THR A 20 -1.33 -1.59 -13.12
N LEU A 21 -0.74 -0.40 -13.02
CA LEU A 21 -0.78 0.40 -11.78
C LEU A 21 -2.22 0.76 -11.41
N GLU A 22 -3.05 1.13 -12.36
CA GLU A 22 -4.47 1.41 -12.12
C GLU A 22 -5.21 0.15 -11.65
N MET A 23 -4.92 -1.01 -12.22
CA MET A 23 -5.50 -2.29 -11.78
C MET A 23 -5.07 -2.66 -10.37
N LEU A 24 -3.89 -2.24 -9.94
CA LEU A 24 -3.39 -2.40 -8.57
C LEU A 24 -3.96 -1.35 -7.60
N ASN A 25 -4.84 -0.46 -8.05
CA ASN A 25 -5.43 0.62 -7.25
C ASN A 25 -4.43 1.66 -6.74
N VAL A 26 -3.35 1.81 -7.47
CA VAL A 26 -2.43 2.94 -7.36
C VAL A 26 -2.54 3.74 -8.67
N GLY A 27 -1.59 4.52 -9.04
CA GLY A 27 -1.65 5.31 -10.28
C GLY A 27 -1.08 6.70 -10.07
N GLU A 28 -0.86 7.09 -8.83
CA GLU A 28 -0.22 8.33 -8.45
C GLU A 28 0.91 8.07 -7.47
N VAL A 29 1.89 8.96 -7.46
CA VAL A 29 3.02 8.90 -6.52
C VAL A 29 2.49 8.94 -5.09
N ASN A 30 3.09 8.14 -4.23
CA ASN A 30 2.74 7.98 -2.82
C ASN A 30 1.42 7.26 -2.54
N HIS A 31 0.74 6.76 -3.56
CA HIS A 31 -0.38 5.85 -3.35
C HIS A 31 0.12 4.46 -3.00
N CYS A 32 -0.55 3.85 -2.04
CA CYS A 32 -0.24 2.50 -1.54
C CYS A 32 -1.47 1.61 -1.65
N THR A 33 -1.26 0.35 -1.94
CA THR A 33 -2.30 -0.67 -1.91
C THR A 33 -1.79 -1.93 -1.23
N LEU A 34 -2.72 -2.78 -0.81
CA LEU A 34 -2.42 -4.08 -0.22
C LEU A 34 -2.89 -5.15 -1.19
N VAL A 35 -2.01 -6.06 -1.56
CA VAL A 35 -2.31 -7.13 -2.52
C VAL A 35 -2.03 -8.50 -1.92
N PRO A 36 -2.87 -9.50 -2.21
CA PRO A 36 -2.61 -10.87 -1.77
C PRO A 36 -1.43 -11.49 -2.51
N GLU A 37 -0.83 -12.49 -1.90
CA GLU A 37 0.32 -13.20 -2.47
C GLU A 37 -0.15 -14.32 -3.42
N THR A 38 -0.66 -13.92 -4.59
CA THR A 38 -1.05 -14.85 -5.64
C THR A 38 -0.13 -14.69 -6.85
N ASP A 39 -0.10 -15.70 -7.74
CA ASP A 39 0.71 -15.65 -8.96
C ASP A 39 0.28 -14.50 -9.88
N ALA A 40 -1.01 -14.21 -9.95
CA ALA A 40 -1.53 -13.11 -10.75
C ALA A 40 -1.00 -11.76 -10.26
N TYR A 41 -1.04 -11.51 -8.95
CA TYR A 41 -0.53 -10.28 -8.39
C TYR A 41 0.99 -10.20 -8.44
N ARG A 42 1.71 -11.31 -8.27
CA ARG A 42 3.17 -11.35 -8.46
C ARG A 42 3.55 -10.93 -9.88
N GLY A 43 2.82 -11.40 -10.88
CA GLY A 43 3.04 -11.01 -12.29
C GLY A 43 2.80 -9.51 -12.50
N MET A 44 1.75 -8.95 -11.92
CA MET A 44 1.47 -7.52 -11.99
C MET A 44 2.56 -6.69 -11.32
N ILE A 45 3.02 -7.08 -10.13
CA ILE A 45 4.11 -6.41 -9.42
C ILE A 45 5.40 -6.45 -10.23
N THR A 46 5.75 -7.60 -10.81
CA THR A 46 6.94 -7.75 -11.66
C THR A 46 6.90 -6.78 -12.84
N LYS A 47 5.73 -6.59 -13.44
CA LYS A 47 5.57 -5.68 -14.57
C LYS A 47 5.82 -4.22 -14.20
N VAL A 48 5.49 -3.80 -12.98
CA VAL A 48 5.64 -2.42 -12.49
C VAL A 48 6.82 -2.24 -11.53
N ASN A 49 7.67 -3.23 -11.41
CA ASN A 49 8.76 -3.29 -10.43
C ASN A 49 9.70 -2.07 -10.46
N ASP A 50 9.88 -1.43 -11.61
CA ASP A 50 10.75 -0.26 -11.77
C ASP A 50 10.13 1.05 -11.29
N TYR A 51 8.89 1.01 -10.81
CA TYR A 51 8.11 2.20 -10.43
C TYR A 51 7.59 2.16 -9.01
N VAL A 52 7.69 1.02 -8.34
CA VAL A 52 7.12 0.79 -7.02
C VAL A 52 8.14 0.24 -6.02
N ALA A 53 7.86 0.44 -4.74
CA ALA A 53 8.46 -0.32 -3.64
C ALA A 53 7.39 -1.27 -3.11
N TYR A 54 7.75 -2.51 -2.77
CA TYR A 54 6.80 -3.45 -2.22
C TYR A 54 7.45 -4.39 -1.22
N GLY A 55 6.66 -4.84 -0.27
CA GLY A 55 7.09 -5.77 0.74
C GLY A 55 5.95 -6.10 1.70
N GLU A 56 6.17 -7.07 2.56
CA GLU A 56 5.20 -7.45 3.57
C GLU A 56 5.39 -6.59 4.82
N PRO A 57 4.43 -5.70 5.16
CA PRO A 57 4.56 -4.87 6.36
C PRO A 57 4.28 -5.69 7.62
N SER A 58 4.83 -5.24 8.75
CA SER A 58 4.45 -5.79 10.05
C SER A 58 3.04 -5.32 10.41
N ARG A 59 2.42 -6.05 11.35
CA ARG A 59 1.08 -5.68 11.85
C ARG A 59 1.07 -4.28 12.45
N ASP A 60 2.07 -3.93 13.24
CA ASP A 60 2.12 -2.64 13.93
C ASP A 60 2.19 -1.47 12.96
N VAL A 61 3.01 -1.58 11.93
CA VAL A 61 3.12 -0.54 10.90
C VAL A 61 1.86 -0.47 10.05
N LEU A 62 1.30 -1.61 9.67
CA LEU A 62 0.05 -1.64 8.92
C LEU A 62 -1.09 -1.01 9.72
N GLU A 63 -1.20 -1.32 11.01
CA GLU A 63 -2.18 -0.69 11.89
C GLU A 63 -2.03 0.84 11.90
N THR A 64 -0.81 1.33 12.03
CA THR A 64 -0.54 2.77 12.02
C THR A 64 -0.98 3.42 10.70
N ILE A 65 -0.64 2.81 9.57
CA ILE A 65 -1.02 3.31 8.24
C ILE A 65 -2.54 3.33 8.08
N LEU A 66 -3.21 2.26 8.47
CA LEU A 66 -4.68 2.18 8.39
C LEU A 66 -5.32 3.27 9.27
N ARG A 67 -4.86 3.42 10.49
CA ARG A 67 -5.39 4.42 11.42
C ARG A 67 -5.29 5.84 10.86
N ARG A 68 -4.24 6.14 10.14
CA ARG A 68 -3.98 7.49 9.63
C ARG A 68 -4.52 7.74 8.22
N ARG A 69 -4.64 6.72 7.39
CA ARG A 69 -4.84 6.90 5.94
C ARG A 69 -6.01 6.16 5.34
N VAL A 70 -6.64 5.24 6.06
CA VAL A 70 -7.78 4.53 5.50
C VAL A 70 -8.97 5.49 5.31
N GLU A 71 -9.68 5.29 4.21
CA GLU A 71 -10.83 6.12 3.85
C GLU A 71 -12.01 5.21 3.50
N PRO A 72 -13.25 5.64 3.75
CA PRO A 72 -14.41 4.90 3.27
C PRO A 72 -14.40 4.82 1.74
N LEU A 73 -14.93 3.75 1.20
CA LEU A 73 -15.06 3.59 -0.25
C LEU A 73 -16.02 4.64 -0.82
N ASP A 74 -17.11 4.93 -0.10
CA ASP A 74 -18.10 5.92 -0.46
C ASP A 74 -18.25 6.95 0.66
N GLY A 75 -18.35 8.23 0.28
CA GLY A 75 -18.56 9.32 1.23
C GLY A 75 -17.27 9.90 1.79
N ASP A 76 -17.42 10.90 2.66
CA ASP A 76 -16.32 11.70 3.21
C ASP A 76 -16.15 11.52 4.72
N ALA A 77 -16.76 10.50 5.30
CA ALA A 77 -16.64 10.24 6.74
C ALA A 77 -15.20 9.86 7.13
N ASP A 78 -14.82 10.21 8.36
CA ASP A 78 -13.57 9.72 8.92
C ASP A 78 -13.73 8.26 9.32
N ALA A 79 -12.94 7.38 8.71
CA ALA A 79 -12.96 5.95 9.03
C ALA A 79 -12.12 5.70 10.29
N ASP A 80 -12.61 6.14 11.43
CA ASP A 80 -12.02 5.86 12.74
C ASP A 80 -12.52 4.52 13.32
N GLU A 81 -12.11 4.18 14.52
CA GLU A 81 -12.51 2.91 15.14
C GLU A 81 -14.02 2.81 15.35
N ALA A 82 -14.70 3.91 15.66
CA ALA A 82 -16.15 3.93 15.78
C ALA A 82 -16.82 3.62 14.45
N TRP A 83 -16.30 4.18 13.35
CA TRP A 83 -16.78 3.89 12.01
C TRP A 83 -16.54 2.41 11.64
N LEU A 84 -15.35 1.86 11.97
CA LEU A 84 -15.05 0.45 11.74
C LEU A 84 -16.05 -0.47 12.45
N ALA A 85 -16.30 -0.23 13.73
CA ALA A 85 -17.23 -1.02 14.52
C ALA A 85 -18.65 -1.00 13.95
N GLU A 86 -19.07 0.12 13.39
CA GLU A 86 -20.41 0.31 12.84
C GLU A 86 -20.56 -0.26 11.43
N HIS A 87 -19.53 -0.14 10.57
CA HIS A 87 -19.64 -0.41 9.13
C HIS A 87 -18.86 -1.64 8.66
N THR A 88 -18.00 -2.22 9.50
CA THR A 88 -17.17 -3.36 9.11
C THR A 88 -17.35 -4.53 10.09
N ASP A 89 -16.73 -5.67 9.76
CA ASP A 89 -16.70 -6.84 10.63
C ASP A 89 -15.67 -6.71 11.76
N TYR A 90 -14.95 -5.60 11.84
CA TYR A 90 -13.83 -5.37 12.77
C TYR A 90 -14.10 -4.17 13.66
N GLU A 91 -13.72 -4.28 14.94
CA GLU A 91 -13.97 -3.22 15.93
C GLU A 91 -12.80 -2.24 16.04
N ASP A 92 -11.59 -2.65 15.66
CA ASP A 92 -10.40 -1.84 15.77
C ASP A 92 -9.43 -2.07 14.60
N PHE A 93 -8.44 -1.19 14.49
CA PHE A 93 -7.45 -1.30 13.42
C PHE A 93 -6.48 -2.46 13.62
N GLU A 94 -6.24 -2.89 14.85
CA GLU A 94 -5.39 -4.05 15.13
C GLU A 94 -6.00 -5.31 14.53
N SER A 95 -7.28 -5.55 14.79
CA SER A 95 -8.01 -6.72 14.25
C SER A 95 -8.08 -6.67 12.73
N LEU A 96 -8.34 -5.49 12.16
CA LEU A 96 -8.38 -5.30 10.72
C LEU A 96 -7.01 -5.57 10.09
N ALA A 97 -5.93 -5.02 10.66
CA ALA A 97 -4.58 -5.23 10.15
C ALA A 97 -4.20 -6.71 10.18
N ARG A 98 -4.52 -7.41 11.25
CA ARG A 98 -4.27 -8.85 11.36
C ARG A 98 -5.00 -9.64 10.29
N ALA A 99 -6.28 -9.35 10.08
CA ALA A 99 -7.09 -10.02 9.08
C ALA A 99 -6.58 -9.76 7.65
N LEU A 100 -6.14 -8.53 7.37
CA LEU A 100 -5.56 -8.19 6.06
C LEU A 100 -4.24 -8.94 5.84
N LEU A 101 -3.36 -9.01 6.84
CA LEU A 101 -2.10 -9.75 6.71
C LEU A 101 -2.31 -11.24 6.52
N ASP A 102 -3.34 -11.81 7.15
CA ASP A 102 -3.72 -13.22 7.02
C ASP A 102 -4.56 -13.48 5.76
N GLU A 103 -4.81 -12.46 4.96
CA GLU A 103 -5.60 -12.52 3.72
C GLU A 103 -7.03 -13.05 3.93
N GLU A 104 -7.59 -12.80 5.11
CA GLU A 104 -8.96 -13.18 5.45
C GLU A 104 -10.00 -12.21 4.86
N THR A 105 -9.57 -10.98 4.55
CA THR A 105 -10.43 -9.94 4.00
C THR A 105 -9.62 -8.97 3.13
N THR A 106 -10.33 -8.06 2.47
CA THR A 106 -9.72 -6.94 1.75
C THR A 106 -10.33 -5.63 2.24
N LEU A 107 -9.66 -4.51 1.99
CA LEU A 107 -10.21 -3.19 2.31
C LEU A 107 -11.55 -2.97 1.62
N ARG A 108 -11.65 -3.33 0.34
CA ARG A 108 -12.89 -3.16 -0.44
C ARG A 108 -14.05 -3.97 0.13
N GLU A 109 -13.79 -5.20 0.59
CA GLU A 109 -14.83 -6.03 1.21
C GLU A 109 -15.39 -5.39 2.48
N GLN A 110 -14.59 -4.59 3.17
CA GLN A 110 -15.00 -3.89 4.38
C GLN A 110 -15.56 -2.48 4.10
N GLY A 111 -15.80 -2.14 2.85
CA GLY A 111 -16.34 -0.84 2.49
C GLY A 111 -15.31 0.28 2.56
N LEU A 112 -14.03 -0.05 2.54
CA LEU A 112 -12.93 0.90 2.58
C LEU A 112 -12.28 1.01 1.21
N SER A 113 -11.70 2.19 0.91
CA SER A 113 -10.95 2.39 -0.33
C SER A 113 -9.73 1.48 -0.37
N PRO A 114 -9.47 0.79 -1.49
CA PRO A 114 -8.27 -0.03 -1.63
C PRO A 114 -6.99 0.78 -1.76
N THR A 115 -7.10 2.09 -2.01
CA THR A 115 -5.97 3.00 -2.14
C THR A 115 -5.76 3.75 -0.84
N LEU A 116 -4.54 3.67 -0.31
CA LEU A 116 -4.09 4.43 0.86
C LEU A 116 -3.22 5.58 0.34
N ARG A 117 -3.65 6.81 0.57
CA ARG A 117 -2.93 8.00 0.10
C ARG A 117 -1.94 8.43 1.16
N LEU A 118 -0.67 8.04 0.97
CA LEU A 118 0.39 8.31 1.92
C LEU A 118 0.97 9.71 1.73
N HIS A 119 1.69 10.16 2.75
CA HIS A 119 2.47 11.40 2.71
C HIS A 119 3.86 11.12 2.12
N PRO A 120 4.52 12.08 1.44
CA PRO A 120 5.93 11.90 1.07
C PRO A 120 6.78 11.56 2.31
N PRO A 121 7.83 10.71 2.17
CA PRO A 121 8.63 10.31 3.31
C PRO A 121 9.35 11.51 3.94
N ARG A 122 9.37 11.56 5.28
CA ARG A 122 9.88 12.70 6.04
C ARG A 122 11.34 13.01 5.78
N SER A 123 12.15 11.97 5.53
CA SER A 123 13.58 12.13 5.27
C SER A 123 13.95 12.03 3.79
N GLY A 124 12.93 12.05 2.91
CA GLY A 124 13.12 11.83 1.48
C GLY A 124 13.40 10.37 1.14
N HIS A 125 13.46 10.08 -0.15
CA HIS A 125 13.82 8.76 -0.66
C HIS A 125 15.33 8.62 -0.83
N ARG A 126 15.83 7.39 -0.72
CA ARG A 126 17.24 7.08 -1.03
C ARG A 126 17.52 7.20 -2.52
N GLY A 127 16.51 6.95 -3.35
CA GLY A 127 16.57 7.05 -4.80
C GLY A 127 15.38 6.36 -5.42
N ILE A 128 14.60 7.11 -6.19
CA ILE A 128 13.38 6.60 -6.82
C ILE A 128 13.60 6.08 -8.23
N LYS A 129 14.85 6.11 -8.70
CA LYS A 129 15.23 5.62 -10.04
C LYS A 129 16.15 4.40 -10.00
N GLN A 130 16.45 3.90 -8.81
CA GLN A 130 17.34 2.77 -8.62
C GLN A 130 16.70 1.71 -7.71
N PRO A 131 16.95 0.41 -7.97
CA PRO A 131 16.44 -0.66 -7.12
C PRO A 131 17.16 -0.71 -5.77
N VAL A 132 16.55 -1.40 -4.82
CA VAL A 132 17.12 -1.62 -3.48
C VAL A 132 18.52 -2.23 -3.56
N ALA A 133 18.75 -3.14 -4.50
CA ALA A 133 20.05 -3.81 -4.67
C ALA A 133 21.19 -2.85 -4.97
N THR A 134 20.93 -1.68 -5.53
CA THR A 134 21.92 -0.65 -5.85
C THR A 134 21.81 0.59 -4.96
N GLY A 135 21.14 0.48 -3.83
CA GLY A 135 21.01 1.55 -2.84
C GLY A 135 19.80 2.47 -3.00
N GLY A 136 18.91 2.17 -3.95
CA GLY A 136 17.64 2.90 -4.13
C GLY A 136 16.48 2.31 -3.34
N GLU A 137 15.25 2.68 -3.70
CA GLU A 137 14.04 2.22 -3.02
C GLU A 137 13.09 1.39 -3.90
N LEU A 138 13.40 1.21 -5.17
CA LEU A 138 12.55 0.46 -6.08
C LEU A 138 12.67 -1.05 -5.89
N GLY A 139 11.54 -1.74 -6.01
CA GLY A 139 11.48 -3.20 -6.01
C GLY A 139 11.16 -3.79 -4.63
N LYS A 140 11.64 -5.00 -4.42
CA LYS A 140 11.31 -5.79 -3.23
C LYS A 140 12.09 -5.31 -2.00
N HIS A 141 11.35 -5.12 -0.91
CA HIS A 141 11.90 -4.79 0.42
C HIS A 141 11.65 -5.93 1.38
N ASP A 142 12.58 -6.15 2.31
CA ASP A 142 12.31 -6.96 3.50
C ASP A 142 11.32 -6.23 4.40
N THR A 143 10.67 -6.96 5.32
CA THR A 143 9.67 -6.37 6.21
C THR A 143 10.21 -5.18 6.99
N GLU A 144 11.40 -5.28 7.54
CA GLU A 144 12.01 -4.19 8.30
C GLU A 144 12.20 -2.94 7.45
N VAL A 145 12.62 -3.08 6.21
CA VAL A 145 12.88 -1.98 5.30
C VAL A 145 11.58 -1.34 4.79
N ILE A 146 10.59 -2.16 4.43
CA ILE A 146 9.29 -1.61 4.01
C ILE A 146 8.58 -0.94 5.18
N ASP A 147 8.73 -1.45 6.40
CA ASP A 147 8.19 -0.82 7.59
C ASP A 147 8.78 0.58 7.81
N ASP A 148 10.09 0.73 7.67
CA ASP A 148 10.75 2.03 7.79
C ASP A 148 10.23 3.02 6.74
N LEU A 149 10.04 2.58 5.51
CA LEU A 149 9.51 3.43 4.45
C LEU A 149 8.06 3.85 4.75
N LEU A 150 7.19 2.91 5.08
CA LEU A 150 5.80 3.19 5.39
C LEU A 150 5.66 4.09 6.61
N GLU A 151 6.45 3.86 7.65
CA GLU A 151 6.48 4.69 8.85
C GLU A 151 6.86 6.14 8.52
N ALA A 152 7.80 6.34 7.61
CA ALA A 152 8.19 7.67 7.16
C ALA A 152 7.10 8.36 6.31
N MET A 153 6.24 7.58 5.67
CA MET A 153 5.18 8.07 4.77
C MET A 153 3.80 8.13 5.42
N ARG A 154 3.67 7.72 6.65
CA ARG A 154 2.39 7.68 7.38
C ARG A 154 1.65 9.04 7.46
#